data_0ea1d2276a3f5eca1d538fa42922f1e4
#
_entry.id   0ea1d2276a3f5eca1d538fa42922f1e4
#
_cell.length_a   1.000
_cell.length_b   1.000
_cell.length_c   1.000
_cell.angle_alpha   90.00
_cell.angle_beta   90.00
_cell.angle_gamma   90.00
#
_symmetry.space_group_name_H-M   'P 1'
#
loop_
_entity.id
_entity.type
_entity.pdbx_description
1 polymer ?
#
loop_
_entity_poly.entity_id
_entity_poly.type
_entity_poly.pdbx_seq_one_letter_code
_entity_poly.pdbx_strand_id
1 'polypeptide(L)'
;MKKFKKLIAVVLTVILSLSVMSVVSFASTTDSLKRTDDGTWLYMENGEHNADYTGLVKYYDTWYYVENGVLNWNYTGPTEYYGTTYYVIKGILEWDYSSLVYVNDVWHYVENGVYSNDYTGLTKYYGTWYYVEDGVLNWDYTGLIFYRAVLHGTAADSHKSTSAFLWHGTQA
;
A
#
# COMPACT_ATOMS: atom_id res chain seq x y z
N MET A 1 -25.07 21.71 -66.80
CA MET A 1 -23.81 20.98 -66.60
C MET A 1 -22.81 21.70 -65.72
N LYS A 2 -22.56 23.02 -65.78
CA LYS A 2 -21.58 23.73 -64.95
C LYS A 2 -21.95 23.76 -63.44
N LYS A 3 -23.24 23.81 -63.08
CA LYS A 3 -23.70 23.83 -61.69
C LYS A 3 -23.54 22.45 -61.00
N PHE A 4 -23.67 21.37 -61.75
CA PHE A 4 -23.51 20.01 -61.21
C PHE A 4 -22.04 19.67 -60.89
N LYS A 5 -21.10 20.17 -61.72
CA LYS A 5 -19.65 20.01 -61.46
C LYS A 5 -19.18 20.74 -60.21
N LYS A 6 -19.75 21.90 -59.89
CA LYS A 6 -19.46 22.65 -58.67
C LYS A 6 -19.99 21.95 -57.40
N LEU A 7 -21.16 21.31 -57.52
CA LEU A 7 -21.76 20.58 -56.40
C LEU A 7 -20.93 19.32 -56.06
N ILE A 8 -20.45 18.61 -57.06
CA ILE A 8 -19.61 17.43 -56.89
C ILE A 8 -18.23 17.82 -56.25
N ALA A 9 -17.65 18.95 -56.65
CA ALA A 9 -16.40 19.43 -56.09
C ALA A 9 -16.53 19.83 -54.61
N VAL A 10 -17.65 20.46 -54.22
CA VAL A 10 -17.91 20.84 -52.83
C VAL A 10 -18.19 19.61 -51.96
N VAL A 11 -18.91 18.61 -52.45
CA VAL A 11 -19.16 17.35 -51.74
C VAL A 11 -17.87 16.56 -51.55
N LEU A 12 -17.01 16.53 -52.61
CA LEU A 12 -15.73 15.81 -52.53
C LEU A 12 -14.74 16.46 -51.52
N THR A 13 -14.74 17.82 -51.46
CA THR A 13 -13.91 18.53 -50.44
C THR A 13 -14.42 18.35 -49.02
N VAL A 14 -15.73 18.25 -48.82
CA VAL A 14 -16.31 17.98 -47.50
C VAL A 14 -16.01 16.55 -47.05
N ILE A 15 -16.04 15.58 -47.96
CA ILE A 15 -15.70 14.19 -47.67
C ILE A 15 -14.20 14.05 -47.36
N LEU A 16 -13.32 14.80 -48.03
CA LEU A 16 -11.88 14.75 -47.78
C LEU A 16 -11.50 15.45 -46.47
N SER A 17 -12.27 16.42 -46.00
CA SER A 17 -12.03 17.10 -44.70
C SER A 17 -12.56 16.32 -43.51
N LEU A 18 -13.42 15.31 -43.68
CA LEU A 18 -13.89 14.44 -42.64
C LEU A 18 -12.95 13.23 -42.38
N SER A 19 -11.99 12.97 -43.28
CA SER A 19 -11.10 11.81 -43.18
C SER A 19 -9.82 12.08 -42.40
N VAL A 20 -9.63 13.26 -41.81
CA VAL A 20 -8.52 13.58 -40.91
C VAL A 20 -9.05 13.83 -39.49
N MET A 21 -10.06 13.06 -39.06
CA MET A 21 -10.14 12.76 -37.65
C MET A 21 -9.09 11.67 -37.40
N SER A 22 -7.87 12.13 -37.12
CA SER A 22 -6.93 11.33 -36.37
C SER A 22 -7.72 10.76 -35.19
N VAL A 23 -7.92 9.46 -35.20
CA VAL A 23 -8.30 8.74 -33.99
C VAL A 23 -7.13 9.00 -33.06
N VAL A 24 -7.22 10.06 -32.25
CA VAL A 24 -6.37 10.16 -31.06
C VAL A 24 -6.85 8.98 -30.24
N SER A 25 -6.20 7.85 -30.43
CA SER A 25 -6.27 6.75 -29.49
C SER A 25 -5.75 7.36 -28.19
N PHE A 26 -6.67 7.75 -27.32
CA PHE A 26 -6.34 7.91 -25.93
C PHE A 26 -5.96 6.51 -25.45
N ALA A 27 -4.72 6.12 -25.69
CA ALA A 27 -4.12 5.11 -24.88
C ALA A 27 -4.32 5.65 -23.47
N SER A 28 -5.19 5.01 -22.71
CA SER A 28 -5.28 5.23 -21.26
C SER A 28 -3.90 4.86 -20.74
N THR A 29 -3.02 5.86 -20.62
CA THR A 29 -1.74 5.72 -19.98
C THR A 29 -2.04 5.63 -18.50
N THR A 30 -2.35 4.42 -18.05
CA THR A 30 -2.47 4.15 -16.63
C THR A 30 -1.06 4.15 -16.06
N ASP A 31 -0.88 4.91 -15.00
CA ASP A 31 0.33 4.84 -14.19
C ASP A 31 0.56 3.40 -13.78
N SER A 32 1.76 2.87 -14.00
CA SER A 32 2.00 1.44 -13.91
C SER A 32 3.47 1.10 -13.77
N LEU A 33 3.74 -0.15 -13.43
CA LEU A 33 5.10 -0.72 -13.49
C LEU A 33 5.33 -1.37 -14.85
N LYS A 34 6.50 -1.10 -15.44
CA LYS A 34 6.95 -1.71 -16.69
C LYS A 34 8.29 -2.40 -16.47
N ARG A 35 8.38 -3.66 -16.87
CA ARG A 35 9.65 -4.39 -16.83
C ARG A 35 10.47 -4.12 -18.06
N THR A 36 11.75 -3.83 -17.86
CA THR A 36 12.75 -3.67 -18.91
C THR A 36 13.39 -5.02 -19.29
N ASP A 37 14.17 -5.05 -20.38
CA ASP A 37 14.80 -6.29 -20.88
C ASP A 37 15.86 -6.84 -19.92
N ASP A 38 16.50 -5.99 -19.12
CA ASP A 38 17.45 -6.38 -18.08
C ASP A 38 16.78 -6.84 -16.77
N GLY A 39 15.44 -6.81 -16.73
CA GLY A 39 14.66 -7.28 -15.58
C GLY A 39 14.31 -6.21 -14.54
N THR A 40 14.73 -4.97 -14.74
CA THR A 40 14.39 -3.83 -13.87
C THR A 40 12.92 -3.46 -14.03
N TRP A 41 12.25 -3.07 -12.95
CA TRP A 41 10.88 -2.56 -12.98
C TRP A 41 10.87 -1.05 -12.79
N LEU A 42 10.37 -0.33 -13.79
CA LEU A 42 10.28 1.12 -13.81
C LEU A 42 8.84 1.59 -13.55
N TYR A 43 8.70 2.66 -12.79
CA TYR A 43 7.43 3.37 -12.65
C TYR A 43 7.19 4.28 -13.86
N MET A 44 6.07 4.05 -14.50
CA MET A 44 5.63 4.79 -15.67
C MET A 44 4.46 5.69 -15.29
N GLU A 45 4.59 6.98 -15.49
CA GLU A 45 3.54 7.96 -15.34
C GLU A 45 3.23 8.58 -16.70
N ASN A 46 1.96 8.57 -17.08
CA ASN A 46 1.54 9.02 -18.42
C ASN A 46 2.30 8.36 -19.58
N GLY A 47 2.80 7.14 -19.38
CA GLY A 47 3.55 6.38 -20.38
C GLY A 47 5.05 6.67 -20.46
N GLU A 48 5.56 7.58 -19.62
CA GLU A 48 6.99 7.91 -19.50
C GLU A 48 7.55 7.46 -18.15
N HIS A 49 8.85 7.16 -18.10
CA HIS A 49 9.52 6.81 -16.84
C HIS A 49 9.64 8.03 -15.94
N ASN A 50 8.99 7.99 -14.78
CA ASN A 50 9.14 9.03 -13.76
C ASN A 50 10.23 8.62 -12.75
N ALA A 51 11.44 9.14 -12.95
CA ALA A 51 12.60 8.86 -12.09
C ALA A 51 12.57 9.59 -10.74
N ASP A 52 11.66 10.55 -10.55
CA ASP A 52 11.56 11.33 -9.31
C ASP A 52 10.53 10.73 -8.33
N TYR A 53 9.75 9.76 -8.78
CA TYR A 53 8.72 9.15 -7.94
C TYR A 53 9.31 8.22 -6.89
N THR A 54 8.90 8.42 -5.65
CA THR A 54 9.16 7.50 -4.53
C THR A 54 7.87 7.29 -3.74
N GLY A 55 7.45 6.03 -3.54
CA GLY A 55 6.22 5.70 -2.85
C GLY A 55 5.60 4.36 -3.27
N LEU A 56 4.32 4.18 -2.94
CA LEU A 56 3.58 2.96 -3.29
C LEU A 56 2.93 3.07 -4.65
N VAL A 57 3.05 2.02 -5.44
CA VAL A 57 2.41 1.85 -6.74
C VAL A 57 1.63 0.54 -6.76
N LYS A 58 0.36 0.61 -7.15
CA LYS A 58 -0.43 -0.60 -7.35
C LYS A 58 -0.18 -1.17 -8.74
N TYR A 59 0.20 -2.45 -8.80
CA TYR A 59 0.32 -3.18 -10.04
C TYR A 59 -0.43 -4.51 -9.92
N TYR A 60 -1.46 -4.69 -10.75
CA TYR A 60 -2.52 -5.69 -10.55
C TYR A 60 -3.12 -5.58 -9.13
N ASP A 61 -3.09 -6.63 -8.35
CA ASP A 61 -3.68 -6.66 -7.00
C ASP A 61 -2.66 -6.44 -5.88
N THR A 62 -1.41 -6.11 -6.22
CA THR A 62 -0.31 -5.96 -5.26
C THR A 62 0.21 -4.52 -5.26
N TRP A 63 0.58 -4.04 -4.08
CA TRP A 63 1.24 -2.76 -3.90
C TRP A 63 2.75 -2.94 -3.74
N TYR A 64 3.49 -2.18 -4.50
CA TYR A 64 4.96 -2.24 -4.56
C TYR A 64 5.56 -0.90 -4.15
N TYR A 65 6.72 -0.95 -3.51
CA TYR A 65 7.50 0.24 -3.18
C TYR A 65 8.47 0.57 -4.31
N VAL A 66 8.34 1.78 -4.78
CA VAL A 66 9.20 2.38 -5.80
C VAL A 66 10.07 3.44 -5.14
N GLU A 67 11.34 3.48 -5.49
CA GLU A 67 12.30 4.49 -5.06
C GLU A 67 13.02 5.06 -6.26
N ASN A 68 12.97 6.38 -6.45
CA ASN A 68 13.55 7.08 -7.60
C ASN A 68 13.12 6.45 -8.93
N GLY A 69 11.83 6.16 -9.07
CA GLY A 69 11.24 5.60 -10.28
C GLY A 69 11.51 4.12 -10.53
N VAL A 70 12.20 3.42 -9.63
CA VAL A 70 12.55 2.01 -9.74
C VAL A 70 11.96 1.20 -8.58
N LEU A 71 11.40 0.05 -8.87
CA LEU A 71 10.90 -0.85 -7.84
C LEU A 71 12.06 -1.37 -6.98
N ASN A 72 12.01 -1.12 -5.67
CA ASN A 72 13.06 -1.50 -4.74
C ASN A 72 12.68 -2.74 -3.93
N TRP A 73 13.15 -3.91 -4.37
CA TRP A 73 12.95 -5.20 -3.70
C TRP A 73 13.68 -5.35 -2.35
N ASN A 74 14.62 -4.45 -2.05
CA ASN A 74 15.39 -4.53 -0.81
C ASN A 74 14.78 -3.65 0.30
N TYR A 75 13.81 -2.81 -0.04
CA TYR A 75 13.20 -1.91 0.93
C TYR A 75 12.33 -2.66 1.92
N THR A 76 12.56 -2.45 3.20
CA THR A 76 11.68 -2.87 4.30
C THR A 76 11.59 -1.71 5.28
N GLY A 77 10.38 -1.21 5.51
CA GLY A 77 10.16 -0.06 6.36
C GLY A 77 8.83 0.66 6.13
N PRO A 78 8.65 1.82 6.80
CA PRO A 78 7.45 2.63 6.65
C PRO A 78 7.44 3.39 5.34
N THR A 79 6.26 3.53 4.75
CA THR A 79 6.03 4.44 3.63
C THR A 79 4.68 5.12 3.78
N GLU A 80 4.63 6.41 3.47
CA GLU A 80 3.40 7.17 3.53
C GLU A 80 2.66 7.10 2.18
N TYR A 81 1.34 6.89 2.23
CA TYR A 81 0.48 6.97 1.07
C TYR A 81 -0.88 7.56 1.47
N TYR A 82 -1.24 8.70 0.89
CA TYR A 82 -2.45 9.48 1.22
C TYR A 82 -2.66 9.70 2.72
N GLY A 83 -1.60 10.08 3.44
CA GLY A 83 -1.66 10.39 4.88
C GLY A 83 -1.74 9.17 5.79
N THR A 84 -1.61 7.96 5.26
CA THR A 84 -1.52 6.73 6.03
C THR A 84 -0.13 6.14 5.90
N THR A 85 0.47 5.74 7.03
CA THR A 85 1.77 5.09 7.03
C THR A 85 1.59 3.57 6.96
N TYR A 86 2.12 2.97 5.91
CA TYR A 86 2.10 1.54 5.66
C TYR A 86 3.47 0.91 5.95
N TYR A 87 3.48 -0.39 6.22
CA TYR A 87 4.71 -1.16 6.39
C TYR A 87 4.98 -2.05 5.18
N VAL A 88 6.10 -1.81 4.55
CA VAL A 88 6.57 -2.55 3.36
C VAL A 88 7.61 -3.59 3.81
N ILE A 89 7.55 -4.78 3.25
CA ILE A 89 8.52 -5.85 3.45
C ILE A 89 9.07 -6.27 2.10
N LYS A 90 10.38 -6.09 1.89
CA LYS A 90 11.06 -6.47 0.62
C LYS A 90 10.33 -5.94 -0.61
N GLY A 91 10.02 -4.65 -0.59
CA GLY A 91 9.38 -3.96 -1.70
C GLY A 91 7.88 -4.21 -1.88
N ILE A 92 7.24 -4.97 -1.01
CA ILE A 92 5.81 -5.32 -1.10
C ILE A 92 5.08 -4.86 0.17
N LEU A 93 3.91 -4.28 0.00
CA LEU A 93 3.00 -3.99 1.11
C LEU A 93 2.26 -5.28 1.50
N GLU A 94 2.53 -5.75 2.72
CA GLU A 94 1.97 -6.98 3.26
C GLU A 94 0.75 -6.67 4.14
N TRP A 95 -0.45 -6.83 3.59
CA TRP A 95 -1.71 -6.53 4.27
C TRP A 95 -2.02 -7.43 5.47
N ASP A 96 -1.48 -8.64 5.51
CA ASP A 96 -1.72 -9.58 6.61
C ASP A 96 -0.70 -9.43 7.74
N TYR A 97 0.26 -8.50 7.61
CA TYR A 97 1.29 -8.30 8.62
C TYR A 97 0.76 -7.53 9.82
N SER A 98 0.76 -8.16 10.98
CA SER A 98 0.39 -7.52 12.26
C SER A 98 1.38 -7.93 13.32
N SER A 99 2.22 -6.99 13.77
CA SER A 99 3.28 -7.24 14.75
C SER A 99 3.98 -5.96 15.18
N LEU A 100 4.95 -6.09 16.11
CA LEU A 100 5.90 -5.04 16.42
C LEU A 100 6.99 -4.96 15.34
N VAL A 101 7.36 -3.75 14.96
CA VAL A 101 8.46 -3.44 14.05
C VAL A 101 9.40 -2.41 14.67
N TYR A 102 10.71 -2.60 14.49
CA TYR A 102 11.72 -1.68 15.01
C TYR A 102 12.21 -0.76 13.90
N VAL A 103 11.95 0.53 14.03
CA VAL A 103 12.29 1.55 13.02
C VAL A 103 12.74 2.83 13.73
N ASN A 104 13.87 3.38 13.30
CA ASN A 104 14.43 4.63 13.87
C ASN A 104 14.52 4.59 15.41
N ASP A 105 15.03 3.49 15.94
CA ASP A 105 15.24 3.27 17.39
C ASP A 105 13.96 3.21 18.22
N VAL A 106 12.79 3.04 17.58
CA VAL A 106 11.49 2.92 18.22
C VAL A 106 10.78 1.66 17.76
N TRP A 107 10.12 0.96 18.69
CA TRP A 107 9.22 -0.14 18.39
C TRP A 107 7.80 0.38 18.16
N HIS A 108 7.29 0.15 16.96
CA HIS A 108 5.94 0.51 16.56
C HIS A 108 5.06 -0.72 16.38
N TYR A 109 3.77 -0.57 16.62
CA TYR A 109 2.80 -1.59 16.31
C TYR A 109 2.21 -1.38 14.91
N VAL A 110 2.25 -2.44 14.12
CA VAL A 110 1.64 -2.50 12.80
C VAL A 110 0.47 -3.48 12.88
N GLU A 111 -0.67 -3.09 12.32
CA GLU A 111 -1.86 -3.93 12.21
C GLU A 111 -2.33 -3.94 10.75
N ASN A 112 -2.44 -5.14 10.16
CA ASN A 112 -2.86 -5.31 8.76
C ASN A 112 -2.06 -4.42 7.80
N GLY A 113 -0.74 -4.39 7.95
CA GLY A 113 0.17 -3.61 7.11
C GLY A 113 0.19 -2.11 7.37
N VAL A 114 -0.58 -1.60 8.34
CA VAL A 114 -0.69 -0.17 8.67
C VAL A 114 -0.10 0.11 10.04
N TYR A 115 0.63 1.21 10.18
CA TYR A 115 1.06 1.72 11.49
C TYR A 115 -0.17 2.15 12.29
N SER A 116 -0.43 1.49 13.40
CA SER A 116 -1.60 1.73 14.26
C SER A 116 -1.21 2.66 15.40
N ASN A 117 -1.29 3.97 15.16
CA ASN A 117 -0.87 5.00 16.13
C ASN A 117 -1.86 5.19 17.29
N ASP A 118 -3.01 4.56 17.25
CA ASP A 118 -4.07 4.60 18.27
C ASP A 118 -4.21 3.28 19.04
N TYR A 119 -3.43 2.26 18.69
CA TYR A 119 -3.47 0.98 19.38
C TYR A 119 -2.87 1.09 20.77
N THR A 120 -3.65 0.73 21.79
CA THR A 120 -3.19 0.59 23.17
C THR A 120 -3.61 -0.77 23.71
N GLY A 121 -2.64 -1.59 24.11
CA GLY A 121 -2.92 -2.94 24.58
C GLY A 121 -1.73 -3.90 24.52
N LEU A 122 -2.02 -5.17 24.72
CA LEU A 122 -1.02 -6.23 24.64
C LEU A 122 -0.88 -6.78 23.23
N THR A 123 0.34 -6.89 22.74
CA THR A 123 0.68 -7.62 21.53
C THR A 123 1.72 -8.69 21.79
N LYS A 124 1.74 -9.73 20.97
CA LYS A 124 2.69 -10.83 21.12
C LYS A 124 3.76 -10.75 20.03
N TYR A 125 5.03 -10.75 20.46
CA TYR A 125 6.18 -10.74 19.55
C TYR A 125 7.16 -11.84 19.95
N TYR A 126 7.48 -12.74 19.02
CA TYR A 126 8.30 -13.94 19.25
C TYR A 126 7.95 -14.72 20.53
N GLY A 127 6.67 -14.85 20.82
CA GLY A 127 6.18 -15.63 21.96
C GLY A 127 6.07 -14.84 23.27
N THR A 128 6.63 -13.65 23.36
CA THR A 128 6.59 -12.76 24.52
C THR A 128 5.50 -11.70 24.35
N TRP A 129 4.81 -11.37 25.44
CA TRP A 129 3.83 -10.30 25.45
C TRP A 129 4.49 -8.96 25.73
N TYR A 130 4.05 -7.93 25.04
CA TYR A 130 4.51 -6.56 25.17
C TYR A 130 3.32 -5.61 25.29
N TYR A 131 3.49 -4.53 26.04
CA TYR A 131 2.49 -3.49 26.13
C TYR A 131 2.80 -2.36 25.18
N VAL A 132 1.82 -2.03 24.36
CA VAL A 132 1.85 -0.92 23.40
C VAL A 132 0.92 0.17 23.91
N GLU A 133 1.33 1.40 23.80
CA GLU A 133 0.55 2.60 24.13
C GLU A 133 0.65 3.57 22.95
N ASP A 134 -0.50 3.99 22.43
CA ASP A 134 -0.57 4.88 21.28
C ASP A 134 0.35 4.43 20.11
N GLY A 135 0.30 3.14 19.78
CA GLY A 135 1.05 2.53 18.69
C GLY A 135 2.54 2.31 18.95
N VAL A 136 3.06 2.69 20.12
CA VAL A 136 4.48 2.56 20.48
C VAL A 136 4.66 1.61 21.67
N LEU A 137 5.70 0.79 21.61
CA LEU A 137 6.04 -0.11 22.72
C LEU A 137 6.43 0.69 23.97
N ASN A 138 5.66 0.51 25.04
CA ASN A 138 5.95 1.13 26.34
C ASN A 138 6.70 0.15 27.26
N TRP A 139 7.99 0.40 27.45
CA TRP A 139 8.85 -0.41 28.33
C TRP A 139 8.63 -0.16 29.82
N ASP A 140 8.11 1.01 30.18
CA ASP A 140 8.00 1.46 31.57
C ASP A 140 6.63 1.11 32.17
N TYR A 141 5.73 0.56 31.38
CA TYR A 141 4.39 0.22 31.86
C TYR A 141 4.46 -0.87 32.93
N THR A 142 3.86 -0.59 34.08
CA THR A 142 3.63 -1.55 35.17
C THR A 142 2.16 -1.48 35.58
N GLY A 143 1.42 -2.57 35.42
CA GLY A 143 0.02 -2.55 35.77
C GLY A 143 -0.70 -3.86 35.49
N LEU A 144 -1.99 -3.89 35.88
CA LEU A 144 -2.88 -4.99 35.56
C LEU A 144 -3.53 -4.75 34.20
N ILE A 145 -3.34 -5.69 33.29
CA ILE A 145 -3.99 -5.67 31.98
C ILE A 145 -5.01 -6.80 31.93
N PHE A 146 -6.24 -6.45 31.56
CA PHE A 146 -7.30 -7.42 31.34
C PHE A 146 -7.31 -7.83 29.88
N TYR A 147 -6.85 -9.04 29.59
CA TYR A 147 -6.89 -9.62 28.25
C TYR A 147 -8.15 -10.47 28.10
N ARG A 148 -8.99 -10.12 27.12
CA ARG A 148 -10.13 -10.93 26.72
C ARG A 148 -9.71 -11.89 25.61
N ALA A 149 -9.38 -13.14 25.94
CA ALA A 149 -9.19 -14.18 24.95
C ALA A 149 -10.53 -14.47 24.26
N VAL A 150 -10.62 -14.18 22.97
CA VAL A 150 -11.70 -14.70 22.13
C VAL A 150 -11.27 -16.10 21.69
N LEU A 151 -11.79 -17.10 22.35
CA LEU A 151 -11.64 -18.48 21.90
C LEU A 151 -12.56 -18.66 20.67
N HIS A 152 -11.97 -18.75 19.47
CA HIS A 152 -12.65 -19.26 18.31
C HIS A 152 -12.87 -20.76 18.46
N GLY A 153 -13.99 -21.12 19.06
CA GLY A 153 -14.43 -22.52 19.21
C GLY A 153 -15.95 -22.55 19.07
N THR A 154 -16.42 -23.49 18.29
CA THR A 154 -17.82 -23.87 17.99
C THR A 154 -18.81 -23.56 19.10
N ALA A 155 -19.96 -23.01 18.70
CA ALA A 155 -21.09 -22.62 19.53
C ALA A 155 -21.48 -23.67 20.57
N ALA A 156 -21.06 -23.51 21.81
CA ALA A 156 -21.68 -24.05 23.02
C ALA A 156 -20.85 -23.84 24.29
N ASP A 157 -20.15 -22.73 24.50
CA ASP A 157 -19.68 -22.49 25.86
C ASP A 157 -19.60 -20.99 26.18
N SER A 158 -20.49 -20.55 27.08
CA SER A 158 -20.69 -19.18 27.49
C SER A 158 -19.75 -18.75 28.64
N HIS A 159 -18.60 -19.37 28.80
CA HIS A 159 -17.60 -18.98 29.79
C HIS A 159 -16.57 -18.04 29.18
N LYS A 160 -16.81 -16.74 29.31
CA LYS A 160 -15.84 -15.69 29.02
C LYS A 160 -14.74 -15.75 30.08
N SER A 161 -13.62 -16.35 29.73
CA SER A 161 -12.42 -16.28 30.59
C SER A 161 -11.76 -14.93 30.45
N THR A 162 -11.80 -14.12 31.50
CA THR A 162 -11.00 -12.88 31.60
C THR A 162 -9.77 -13.22 32.41
N SER A 163 -8.60 -13.21 31.79
CA SER A 163 -7.32 -13.42 32.49
C SER A 163 -6.71 -12.05 32.77
N ALA A 164 -6.33 -11.82 34.02
CA ALA A 164 -5.58 -10.64 34.42
C ALA A 164 -4.09 -11.04 34.52
N PHE A 165 -3.22 -10.27 33.87
CA PHE A 165 -1.78 -10.44 33.97
C PHE A 165 -1.18 -9.20 34.63
N LEU A 166 -0.35 -9.42 35.65
CA LEU A 166 0.54 -8.38 36.18
C LEU A 166 1.75 -8.33 35.24
N TRP A 167 1.89 -7.25 34.51
CA TRP A 167 3.00 -7.05 33.59
C TRP A 167 4.04 -6.10 34.24
N HIS A 168 5.32 -6.52 34.22
CA HIS A 168 6.45 -5.69 34.58
C HIS A 168 7.35 -5.60 33.35
N GLY A 169 7.58 -4.39 32.84
CA GLY A 169 8.52 -4.16 31.76
C GLY A 169 9.91 -4.69 32.14
N THR A 170 10.40 -5.65 31.37
CA THR A 170 11.80 -6.07 31.47
C THR A 170 12.49 -5.67 30.18
N GLN A 171 13.45 -4.76 30.29
CA GLN A 171 14.45 -4.56 29.24
C GLN A 171 15.36 -5.80 29.25
N ALA A 172 15.45 -6.46 28.06
CA ALA A 172 16.43 -7.51 27.83
C ALA A 172 17.69 -6.90 27.23
#